data_d2a72c2484a51965645553701b870306
#
_entry.id   d2a72c2484a51965645553701b870306
#
_cell.length_a   1.000
_cell.length_b   1.000
_cell.length_c   1.000
_cell.angle_alpha   90.00
_cell.angle_beta   90.00
_cell.angle_gamma   90.00
#
_symmetry.space_group_name_H-M   'P 1'
#
loop_
_entity.id
_entity.type
_entity.pdbx_description
1 polymer ?
#
loop_
_entity_poly.entity_id
_entity_poly.type
_entity_poly.pdbx_seq_one_letter_code
_entity_poly.pdbx_strand_id
1 'polypeptide(L)'
;MGQSPRKYQAEALSVIWWALKNDDFDNIVVQAPTGIGKSAIAMTVQDRFRNAYLLTPTLGLTDQYRRDYGSKMKEVQGRRNFACWARSGTADGAPCYKKKKKCRHAEEDDPCPYYEQKFAAEKARLTLSNPSYMFRVTQSQAAGFEQRDLAVIDEAHNLESFFLDLL
;
A
#
# COMPACT_ATOMS: atom_id res chain seq x y z
N MET A 1 -21.22 -2.95 -12.46
CA MET A 1 -22.29 -1.95 -12.19
C MET A 1 -21.83 -1.13 -11.01
N GLY A 2 -21.50 0.16 -11.20
CA GLY A 2 -21.08 1.05 -10.11
C GLY A 2 -22.32 1.44 -9.29
N GLN A 3 -22.29 1.12 -8.00
CA GLN A 3 -23.31 1.63 -7.07
C GLN A 3 -23.16 3.16 -6.97
N SER A 4 -24.27 3.89 -7.00
CA SER A 4 -24.26 5.32 -6.72
C SER A 4 -23.75 5.57 -5.30
N PRO A 5 -22.92 6.60 -5.07
CA PRO A 5 -22.44 6.91 -3.72
C PRO A 5 -23.62 7.27 -2.82
N ARG A 6 -23.58 6.85 -1.56
CA ARG A 6 -24.52 7.29 -0.54
C ARG A 6 -24.35 8.79 -0.30
N LYS A 7 -25.39 9.48 0.21
CA LYS A 7 -25.37 10.93 0.43
C LYS A 7 -24.08 11.43 1.08
N TYR A 8 -23.68 10.86 2.21
CA TYR A 8 -22.45 11.26 2.91
C TYR A 8 -21.16 10.95 2.16
N GLN A 9 -21.14 9.89 1.34
CA GLN A 9 -20.02 9.59 0.47
C GLN A 9 -19.87 10.64 -0.64
N ALA A 10 -20.99 11.06 -1.22
CA ALA A 10 -21.00 12.11 -2.22
C ALA A 10 -20.54 13.46 -1.68
N GLU A 11 -20.99 13.82 -0.48
CA GLU A 11 -20.56 15.03 0.23
C GLU A 11 -19.04 14.99 0.53
N ALA A 12 -18.54 13.89 1.10
CA ALA A 12 -17.11 13.72 1.36
C ALA A 12 -16.28 13.80 0.07
N LEU A 13 -16.71 13.11 -0.99
CA LEU A 13 -16.03 13.17 -2.28
C LEU A 13 -16.02 14.58 -2.87
N SER A 14 -17.10 15.35 -2.74
CA SER A 14 -17.13 16.72 -3.24
C SER A 14 -16.12 17.63 -2.54
N VAL A 15 -15.97 17.48 -1.23
CA VAL A 15 -14.97 18.24 -0.44
C VAL A 15 -13.55 17.80 -0.80
N ILE A 16 -13.30 16.49 -0.92
CA ILE A 16 -12.01 15.97 -1.34
C ILE A 16 -11.64 16.50 -2.73
N TRP A 17 -12.57 16.47 -3.70
CA TRP A 17 -12.32 16.99 -5.05
C TRP A 17 -12.08 18.48 -5.07
N TRP A 18 -12.77 19.23 -4.23
CA TRP A 18 -12.51 20.65 -4.06
C TRP A 18 -11.09 20.88 -3.51
N ALA A 19 -10.70 20.17 -2.46
CA ALA A 19 -9.37 20.29 -1.87
C ALA A 19 -8.25 19.88 -2.85
N LEU A 20 -8.44 18.80 -3.61
CA LEU A 20 -7.48 18.33 -4.62
C LEU A 20 -7.32 19.26 -5.83
N LYS A 21 -8.29 20.14 -6.07
CA LYS A 21 -8.20 21.17 -7.14
C LYS A 21 -7.48 22.42 -6.71
N ASN A 22 -7.33 22.64 -5.42
CA ASN A 22 -6.63 23.77 -4.86
C ASN A 22 -5.23 23.30 -4.48
N ASP A 23 -4.22 23.78 -5.18
CA ASP A 23 -2.79 23.41 -4.99
C ASP A 23 -2.23 23.83 -3.61
N ASP A 24 -3.08 24.37 -2.72
CA ASP A 24 -2.69 24.79 -1.37
C ASP A 24 -2.63 23.65 -0.34
N PHE A 25 -3.04 22.41 -0.73
CA PHE A 25 -3.15 21.28 0.21
C PHE A 25 -2.31 20.08 -0.23
N ASP A 26 -1.21 19.83 0.47
CA ASP A 26 -0.41 18.60 0.32
C ASP A 26 -1.06 17.39 0.99
N ASN A 27 -1.87 17.61 2.02
CA ASN A 27 -2.50 16.55 2.81
C ASN A 27 -3.97 16.84 3.07
N ILE A 28 -4.81 15.81 2.89
CA ILE A 28 -6.24 15.88 3.15
C ILE A 28 -6.59 14.81 4.19
N VAL A 29 -7.09 15.25 5.34
CA VAL A 29 -7.56 14.34 6.40
C VAL A 29 -9.08 14.26 6.37
N VAL A 30 -9.60 13.05 6.23
CA VAL A 30 -11.05 12.77 6.20
C VAL A 30 -11.43 12.02 7.47
N GLN A 31 -12.11 12.69 8.38
CA GLN A 31 -12.69 12.06 9.56
C GLN A 31 -14.14 11.65 9.26
N ALA A 32 -14.45 10.38 9.42
CA ALA A 32 -15.78 9.86 9.16
C ALA A 32 -16.13 8.68 10.09
N PRO A 33 -17.40 8.54 10.51
CA PRO A 33 -17.85 7.42 11.34
C PRO A 33 -17.57 6.05 10.68
N THR A 34 -17.54 5.01 11.50
CA THR A 34 -17.51 3.62 11.00
C THR A 34 -18.77 3.30 10.19
N GLY A 35 -18.65 2.44 9.19
CA GLY A 35 -19.79 2.01 8.36
C GLY A 35 -20.22 2.98 7.25
N ILE A 36 -19.66 4.19 7.17
CA ILE A 36 -19.99 5.15 6.09
C ILE A 36 -19.43 4.68 4.71
N GLY A 37 -18.50 3.74 4.70
CA GLY A 37 -17.85 3.26 3.50
C GLY A 37 -16.58 4.04 3.12
N LYS A 38 -15.73 4.34 4.11
CA LYS A 38 -14.42 4.99 3.90
C LYS A 38 -13.59 4.32 2.81
N SER A 39 -13.58 2.98 2.79
CA SER A 39 -12.86 2.21 1.76
C SER A 39 -13.37 2.49 0.33
N ALA A 40 -14.69 2.67 0.16
CA ALA A 40 -15.26 3.03 -1.14
C ALA A 40 -14.86 4.45 -1.56
N ILE A 41 -14.81 5.39 -0.62
CA ILE A 41 -14.30 6.76 -0.85
C ILE A 41 -12.85 6.69 -1.28
N ALA A 42 -12.00 5.98 -0.52
CA ALA A 42 -10.58 5.78 -0.82
C ALA A 42 -10.36 5.23 -2.24
N MET A 43 -11.12 4.18 -2.59
CA MET A 43 -11.05 3.56 -3.92
C MET A 43 -11.56 4.47 -5.03
N THR A 44 -12.56 5.31 -4.76
CA THR A 44 -13.07 6.28 -5.73
C THR A 44 -12.06 7.41 -5.98
N VAL A 45 -11.40 7.88 -4.93
CA VAL A 45 -10.38 8.93 -5.04
C VAL A 45 -9.18 8.41 -5.83
N GLN A 46 -8.63 7.25 -5.48
CA GLN A 46 -7.46 6.70 -6.16
C GLN A 46 -7.72 6.40 -7.65
N ASP A 47 -8.95 6.07 -8.04
CA ASP A 47 -9.30 5.80 -9.45
C ASP A 47 -9.06 7.02 -10.38
N ARG A 48 -8.87 8.22 -9.84
CA ARG A 48 -8.57 9.45 -10.59
C ARG A 48 -7.08 9.71 -10.79
N PHE A 49 -6.22 8.97 -10.11
CA PHE A 49 -4.76 9.12 -10.22
C PHE A 49 -4.16 8.02 -11.09
N ARG A 50 -3.03 8.31 -11.72
CA ARG A 50 -2.33 7.34 -12.58
C ARG A 50 -1.79 6.18 -11.77
N ASN A 51 -1.25 6.49 -10.59
CA ASN A 51 -0.72 5.50 -9.66
C ASN A 51 -0.94 5.95 -8.21
N ALA A 52 -1.09 4.97 -7.31
CA ALA A 52 -1.33 5.25 -5.90
C ALA A 52 -0.79 4.14 -4.98
N TYR A 53 -0.51 4.55 -3.73
CA TYR A 53 -0.36 3.64 -2.60
C TYR A 53 -1.64 3.64 -1.76
N LEU A 54 -2.06 2.46 -1.33
CA LEU A 54 -3.08 2.26 -0.32
C LEU A 54 -2.44 1.58 0.89
N LEU A 55 -2.39 2.29 2.00
CA LEU A 55 -1.73 1.82 3.22
C LEU A 55 -2.77 1.51 4.29
N THR A 56 -2.74 0.27 4.78
CA THR A 56 -3.67 -0.22 5.80
C THR A 56 -2.89 -0.74 7.01
N PRO A 57 -3.27 -0.35 8.25
CA PRO A 57 -2.49 -0.69 9.43
C PRO A 57 -2.66 -2.15 9.88
N THR A 58 -3.78 -2.79 9.55
CA THR A 58 -4.13 -4.13 10.07
C THR A 58 -4.33 -5.15 8.97
N LEU A 59 -4.04 -6.42 9.29
CA LEU A 59 -4.30 -7.55 8.38
C LEU A 59 -5.78 -7.68 8.02
N GLY A 60 -6.68 -7.42 8.97
CA GLY A 60 -8.13 -7.48 8.71
C GLY A 60 -8.59 -6.48 7.64
N LEU A 61 -8.07 -5.25 7.68
CA LEU A 61 -8.34 -4.26 6.62
C LEU A 61 -7.69 -4.66 5.30
N THR A 62 -6.46 -5.17 5.33
CA THR A 62 -5.80 -5.69 4.14
C THR A 62 -6.63 -6.78 3.47
N ASP A 63 -7.13 -7.74 4.26
CA ASP A 63 -8.00 -8.83 3.78
C ASP A 63 -9.33 -8.31 3.23
N GLN A 64 -9.92 -7.30 3.86
CA GLN A 64 -11.12 -6.64 3.36
C GLN A 64 -10.87 -6.00 1.98
N TYR A 65 -9.82 -5.19 1.85
CA TYR A 65 -9.49 -4.57 0.57
C TYR A 65 -9.16 -5.61 -0.52
N ARG A 66 -8.45 -6.67 -0.15
CA ARG A 66 -8.14 -7.77 -1.08
C ARG A 66 -9.40 -8.45 -1.57
N ARG A 67 -10.35 -8.76 -0.68
CA ARG A 67 -11.63 -9.39 -1.03
C ARG A 67 -12.49 -8.50 -1.90
N ASP A 68 -12.61 -7.22 -1.53
CA ASP A 68 -13.56 -6.32 -2.16
C ASP A 68 -13.01 -5.69 -3.46
N TYR A 69 -11.68 -5.52 -3.57
CA TYR A 69 -11.03 -4.77 -4.65
C TYR A 69 -9.75 -5.43 -5.21
N GLY A 70 -9.47 -6.68 -4.86
CA GLY A 70 -8.20 -7.34 -5.19
C GLY A 70 -7.82 -7.37 -6.67
N SER A 71 -8.82 -7.37 -7.57
CA SER A 71 -8.59 -7.30 -9.01
C SER A 71 -7.96 -5.97 -9.48
N LYS A 72 -8.07 -4.91 -8.68
CA LYS A 72 -7.60 -3.55 -9.01
C LYS A 72 -6.21 -3.24 -8.46
N MET A 73 -5.64 -4.08 -7.59
CA MET A 73 -4.42 -3.78 -6.86
C MET A 73 -3.46 -4.96 -6.80
N LYS A 74 -2.20 -4.67 -6.51
CA LYS A 74 -1.23 -5.68 -6.09
C LYS A 74 -0.80 -5.40 -4.66
N GLU A 75 -0.72 -6.45 -3.87
CA GLU A 75 -0.28 -6.36 -2.49
C GLU A 75 1.23 -6.57 -2.40
N VAL A 76 1.86 -5.89 -1.44
CA VAL A 76 3.23 -6.17 -1.04
C VAL A 76 3.32 -6.28 0.49
N GLN A 77 3.91 -7.38 0.94
CA GLN A 77 4.13 -7.71 2.34
C GLN A 77 5.61 -7.86 2.68
N GLY A 78 5.89 -7.80 3.98
CA GLY A 78 7.25 -8.00 4.50
C GLY A 78 7.80 -9.40 4.22
N ARG A 79 9.14 -9.50 4.15
CA ARG A 79 9.89 -10.72 3.84
C ARG A 79 9.60 -11.90 4.76
N ARG A 80 9.16 -11.64 6.00
CA ARG A 80 8.83 -12.67 6.98
C ARG A 80 7.68 -13.59 6.54
N ASN A 81 6.80 -13.07 5.66
CA ASN A 81 5.64 -13.80 5.17
C ASN A 81 5.94 -14.78 4.03
N PHE A 82 7.19 -14.87 3.58
CA PHE A 82 7.58 -15.66 2.42
C PHE A 82 8.73 -16.63 2.74
N ALA A 83 8.64 -17.84 2.18
CA ALA A 83 9.74 -18.78 2.20
C ALA A 83 10.93 -18.29 1.34
N CYS A 84 12.14 -18.55 1.81
CA CYS A 84 13.33 -18.31 1.04
C CYS A 84 13.66 -19.52 0.15
N TRP A 85 13.77 -19.33 -1.16
CA TRP A 85 14.14 -20.43 -2.08
C TRP A 85 15.64 -20.77 -2.07
N ALA A 86 16.48 -19.83 -1.62
CA ALA A 86 17.92 -20.06 -1.57
C ALA A 86 18.40 -20.80 -0.29
N ARG A 87 17.51 -20.96 0.72
CA ARG A 87 17.79 -21.65 1.98
C ARG A 87 16.51 -21.99 2.72
N SER A 88 16.60 -22.85 3.72
CA SER A 88 15.49 -23.08 4.66
C SER A 88 15.17 -21.83 5.48
N GLY A 89 13.88 -21.62 5.79
CA GLY A 89 13.36 -20.50 6.56
C GLY A 89 12.76 -19.39 5.69
N THR A 90 12.52 -18.24 6.31
CA THR A 90 11.83 -17.12 5.70
C THR A 90 12.78 -16.13 5.03
N ALA A 91 12.26 -15.31 4.10
CA ALA A 91 13.05 -14.40 3.29
C ALA A 91 13.65 -13.21 4.09
N ASP A 92 13.19 -12.92 5.31
CA ASP A 92 13.80 -11.94 6.20
C ASP A 92 15.15 -12.42 6.79
N GLY A 93 15.36 -13.75 6.84
CA GLY A 93 16.64 -14.35 7.19
C GLY A 93 17.58 -14.54 6.00
N ALA A 94 17.15 -14.24 4.78
CA ALA A 94 17.88 -14.55 3.55
C ALA A 94 19.23 -13.82 3.44
N PRO A 95 20.28 -14.46 2.85
CA PRO A 95 21.57 -13.83 2.65
C PRO A 95 21.52 -12.59 1.76
N CYS A 96 20.61 -12.54 0.79
CA CYS A 96 20.39 -11.38 -0.07
C CYS A 96 19.87 -10.16 0.70
N TYR A 97 19.19 -10.36 1.82
CA TYR A 97 18.71 -9.29 2.68
C TYR A 97 19.76 -8.93 3.76
N LYS A 98 20.16 -9.92 4.60
CA LYS A 98 21.06 -9.66 5.74
C LYS A 98 22.49 -9.33 5.34
N LYS A 99 23.01 -9.98 4.30
CA LYS A 99 24.41 -9.84 3.88
C LYS A 99 24.57 -9.09 2.57
N LYS A 100 23.47 -8.57 2.01
CA LYS A 100 23.42 -7.92 0.68
C LYS A 100 24.09 -8.75 -0.43
N LYS A 101 24.07 -10.08 -0.30
CA LYS A 101 24.65 -10.98 -1.30
C LYS A 101 23.72 -11.06 -2.52
N LYS A 102 24.31 -11.12 -3.70
CA LYS A 102 23.56 -11.35 -4.94
C LYS A 102 22.79 -12.68 -4.83
N CYS A 103 21.53 -12.68 -5.23
CA CYS A 103 20.67 -13.85 -5.22
C CYS A 103 20.04 -13.98 -6.62
N ARG A 104 20.16 -15.17 -7.22
CA ARG A 104 19.56 -15.43 -8.54
C ARG A 104 18.04 -15.21 -8.56
N HIS A 105 17.36 -15.50 -7.46
CA HIS A 105 15.92 -15.32 -7.30
C HIS A 105 15.51 -13.88 -6.92
N ALA A 106 16.41 -12.92 -7.02
CA ALA A 106 16.12 -11.50 -6.91
C ALA A 106 15.99 -10.81 -8.29
N GLU A 107 15.98 -11.59 -9.35
CA GLU A 107 15.83 -11.14 -10.74
C GLU A 107 14.41 -11.48 -11.22
N GLU A 108 13.92 -10.76 -12.24
CA GLU A 108 12.51 -10.90 -12.70
C GLU A 108 12.24 -12.22 -13.41
N ASP A 109 13.26 -12.87 -13.97
CA ASP A 109 13.10 -14.09 -14.78
C ASP A 109 12.76 -15.34 -13.94
N ASP A 110 13.23 -15.39 -12.68
CA ASP A 110 12.98 -16.53 -11.77
C ASP A 110 12.86 -16.02 -10.31
N PRO A 111 11.90 -15.12 -10.01
CA PRO A 111 11.81 -14.50 -8.69
C PRO A 111 11.28 -15.49 -7.65
N CYS A 112 11.86 -15.47 -6.43
CA CYS A 112 11.21 -16.12 -5.30
C CYS A 112 9.90 -15.41 -4.94
N PRO A 113 9.00 -16.04 -4.16
CA PRO A 113 7.66 -15.48 -3.85
C PRO A 113 7.68 -14.06 -3.29
N TYR A 114 8.72 -13.70 -2.52
CA TYR A 114 8.87 -12.33 -2.05
C TYR A 114 9.17 -11.35 -3.20
N TYR A 115 10.09 -11.68 -4.09
CA TYR A 115 10.44 -10.79 -5.21
C TYR A 115 9.36 -10.76 -6.28
N GLU A 116 8.66 -11.87 -6.51
CA GLU A 116 7.51 -11.94 -7.42
C GLU A 116 6.43 -10.91 -7.01
N GLN A 117 5.98 -10.95 -5.74
CA GLN A 117 5.00 -9.97 -5.27
C GLN A 117 5.54 -8.54 -5.31
N LYS A 118 6.83 -8.35 -4.97
CA LYS A 118 7.47 -7.03 -4.95
C LYS A 118 7.47 -6.42 -6.35
N PHE A 119 7.97 -7.14 -7.36
CA PHE A 119 7.99 -6.66 -8.74
C PHE A 119 6.59 -6.40 -9.29
N ALA A 120 5.62 -7.27 -8.97
CA ALA A 120 4.24 -7.04 -9.34
C ALA A 120 3.65 -5.76 -8.71
N ALA A 121 3.98 -5.48 -7.45
CA ALA A 121 3.51 -4.30 -6.74
C ALA A 121 4.19 -3.01 -7.22
N GLU A 122 5.48 -3.07 -7.57
CA GLU A 122 6.22 -1.93 -8.13
C GLU A 122 5.63 -1.45 -9.46
N LYS A 123 5.23 -2.39 -10.30
CA LYS A 123 4.63 -2.12 -11.62
C LYS A 123 3.13 -1.81 -11.56
N ALA A 124 2.48 -2.08 -10.43
CA ALA A 124 1.04 -1.93 -10.31
C ALA A 124 0.61 -0.46 -10.25
N ARG A 125 -0.54 -0.14 -10.83
CA ARG A 125 -1.18 1.16 -10.68
C ARG A 125 -1.57 1.46 -9.23
N LEU A 126 -2.05 0.46 -8.50
CA LEU A 126 -2.40 0.55 -7.08
C LEU A 126 -1.66 -0.53 -6.30
N THR A 127 -0.88 -0.11 -5.31
CA THR A 127 -0.16 -1.00 -4.40
C THR A 127 -0.77 -0.94 -3.02
N LEU A 128 -1.23 -2.09 -2.52
CA LEU A 128 -1.69 -2.27 -1.15
C LEU A 128 -0.52 -2.72 -0.27
N SER A 129 -0.32 -2.05 0.86
CA SER A 129 0.72 -2.43 1.82
C SER A 129 0.41 -1.92 3.23
N ASN A 130 1.23 -2.26 4.19
CA ASN A 130 1.19 -1.62 5.50
C ASN A 130 2.17 -0.43 5.57
N PRO A 131 1.87 0.57 6.42
CA PRO A 131 2.69 1.78 6.55
C PRO A 131 4.15 1.47 6.93
N SER A 132 4.38 0.55 7.88
CA SER A 132 5.73 0.20 8.33
C SER A 132 6.61 -0.40 7.24
N TYR A 133 6.03 -1.23 6.35
CA TYR A 133 6.75 -1.78 5.21
C TYR A 133 7.15 -0.67 4.24
N MET A 134 6.16 0.15 3.83
CA MET A 134 6.41 1.22 2.86
C MET A 134 7.43 2.22 3.38
N PHE A 135 7.32 2.63 4.63
CA PHE A 135 8.27 3.55 5.25
C PHE A 135 9.71 3.01 5.24
N ARG A 136 9.91 1.73 5.62
CA ARG A 136 11.23 1.09 5.57
C ARG A 136 11.80 0.98 4.16
N VAL A 137 10.97 0.69 3.19
CA VAL A 137 11.40 0.55 1.79
C VAL A 137 11.77 1.90 1.20
N THR A 138 10.98 2.93 1.43
CA THR A 138 11.27 4.30 0.95
C THR A 138 12.52 4.89 1.59
N GLN A 139 12.75 4.65 2.89
CA GLN A 139 13.98 5.10 3.56
C GLN A 139 15.24 4.37 3.07
N SER A 140 15.12 3.12 2.67
CA SER A 140 16.29 2.28 2.34
C SER A 140 16.94 2.62 1.01
N GLN A 141 16.42 3.60 0.24
CA GLN A 141 16.81 3.88 -1.15
C GLN A 141 16.86 2.61 -2.03
N ALA A 142 16.23 1.53 -1.55
CA ALA A 142 16.10 0.30 -2.30
C ALA A 142 15.19 0.58 -3.50
N ALA A 143 15.77 0.68 -4.67
CA ALA A 143 15.07 0.91 -5.92
C ALA A 143 13.82 0.06 -6.06
N GLY A 144 12.77 0.60 -6.64
CA GLY A 144 11.60 -0.14 -7.06
C GLY A 144 10.26 0.49 -6.67
N PHE A 145 10.17 1.18 -5.53
CA PHE A 145 8.97 1.93 -5.18
C PHE A 145 9.20 3.42 -5.42
N GLU A 146 8.84 3.86 -6.62
CA GLU A 146 8.94 5.24 -7.04
C GLU A 146 7.88 6.11 -6.37
N GLN A 147 8.08 7.43 -6.44
CA GLN A 147 7.08 8.40 -6.03
C GLN A 147 5.79 8.18 -6.84
N ARG A 148 4.66 8.19 -6.16
CA ARG A 148 3.33 8.07 -6.77
C ARG A 148 2.52 9.34 -6.60
N ASP A 149 1.52 9.49 -7.46
CA ASP A 149 0.66 10.67 -7.49
C ASP A 149 -0.19 10.79 -6.21
N LEU A 150 -0.49 9.67 -5.54
CA LEU A 150 -1.33 9.64 -4.34
C LEU A 150 -0.87 8.56 -3.35
N ALA A 151 -0.94 8.89 -2.06
CA ALA A 151 -0.93 7.91 -0.98
C ALA A 151 -2.22 8.04 -0.16
N VAL A 152 -2.99 6.96 -0.09
CA VAL A 152 -4.17 6.86 0.77
C VAL A 152 -3.79 6.04 1.99
N ILE A 153 -4.01 6.60 3.17
CA ILE A 153 -3.72 5.93 4.44
C ILE A 153 -5.04 5.73 5.17
N ASP A 154 -5.50 4.49 5.23
CA ASP A 154 -6.69 4.14 5.99
C ASP A 154 -6.35 4.00 7.48
N GLU A 155 -7.28 4.39 8.36
CA GLU A 155 -7.09 4.42 9.82
C GLU A 155 -5.82 5.18 10.24
N ALA A 156 -5.60 6.36 9.66
CA ALA A 156 -4.39 7.17 9.83
C ALA A 156 -4.08 7.56 11.30
N HIS A 157 -5.05 7.45 12.19
CA HIS A 157 -4.83 7.66 13.64
C HIS A 157 -3.84 6.65 14.25
N ASN A 158 -3.56 5.53 13.57
CA ASN A 158 -2.56 4.56 14.02
C ASN A 158 -1.13 4.91 13.57
N LEU A 159 -0.92 5.95 12.76
CA LEU A 159 0.39 6.28 12.21
C LEU A 159 1.43 6.57 13.28
N GLU A 160 1.04 7.28 14.35
CA GLU A 160 1.97 7.60 15.44
C GLU A 160 2.60 6.34 16.03
N SER A 161 1.81 5.31 16.33
CA SER A 161 2.32 4.05 16.85
C SER A 161 3.29 3.37 15.87
N PHE A 162 3.03 3.42 14.56
CA PHE A 162 3.94 2.87 13.57
C PHE A 162 5.27 3.59 13.48
N PHE A 163 5.28 4.90 13.66
CA PHE A 163 6.53 5.67 13.67
C PHE A 163 7.33 5.42 14.93
N LEU A 164 6.68 5.31 16.09
CA LEU A 164 7.35 4.99 17.36
C LEU A 164 7.99 3.59 17.33
N ASP A 165 7.37 2.60 16.68
CA ASP A 165 7.92 1.26 16.52
C ASP A 165 9.14 1.19 15.56
N LEU A 166 9.42 2.27 14.85
CA LEU A 166 10.53 2.36 13.88
C LEU A 166 11.77 3.08 14.46
N LEU A 167 11.62 3.76 15.59
CA LEU A 167 12.69 4.45 16.32
C LEU A 167 13.43 3.50 17.26
#